data_88ff28ec63736c1c11a82f4c727f3703
#
_entry.id   88ff28ec63736c1c11a82f4c727f3703
#
_cell.length_a   1.000
_cell.length_b   1.000
_cell.length_c   1.000
_cell.angle_alpha   90.00
_cell.angle_beta   90.00
_cell.angle_gamma   90.00
#
_symmetry.space_group_name_H-M   'P 1'
#
loop_
_entity.id
_entity.type
_entity.pdbx_description
1 polymer ?
#
loop_
_entity_poly.entity_id
_entity_poly.type
_entity_poly.pdbx_seq_one_letter_code
_entity_poly.pdbx_strand_id
1 'polypeptide(L)'
;MKNTIKIFSVILLVSTAAQAAQTGAQFLKIDTDARLSGMASAGVASALGVNALNYNSAGLAAMTSPEAAFSHSQWLMDSTHDFIGFGMPVKKMSLALGVTRLSNSKMEGRAEDRTTNGGYSAYDQAVSLGFGFRNVGGAVKYIQSSIAGVKAQAFAVDLGAKQKFSRLPVTFGVGVQNLGTGIKYLSQRDNLPLSVNAGFTFMVLPGMGLSLDVKRLVYDKQTVFSAGTEYAMLTGNNLGFALRGGYGLTGLTQNNEKSGLSVGAGVMALGAQLDYAVSPETGLGSVQRITLKKKF
;
A
#
# COMPACT_ATOMS: atom_id res chain seq x y z
N MET A 1 19.29 6.25 43.54
CA MET A 1 18.12 5.48 43.07
C MET A 1 18.37 5.09 41.60
N LYS A 2 18.73 3.84 41.36
CA LYS A 2 19.10 3.31 40.04
C LYS A 2 17.82 2.76 39.38
N ASN A 3 17.28 3.47 38.39
CA ASN A 3 16.18 2.96 37.57
C ASN A 3 16.75 2.11 36.45
N THR A 4 16.64 0.80 36.60
CA THR A 4 17.00 -0.18 35.60
C THR A 4 15.86 -0.26 34.58
N ILE A 5 16.08 0.27 33.38
CA ILE A 5 15.17 0.09 32.23
C ILE A 5 15.34 -1.35 31.77
N LYS A 6 14.34 -2.18 32.03
CA LYS A 6 14.25 -3.53 31.46
C LYS A 6 13.82 -3.41 30.00
N ILE A 7 14.77 -3.61 29.08
CA ILE A 7 14.49 -3.76 27.65
C ILE A 7 13.88 -5.14 27.47
N PHE A 8 12.60 -5.18 27.10
CA PHE A 8 11.91 -6.42 26.73
C PHE A 8 12.35 -6.80 25.31
N SER A 9 13.30 -7.74 25.20
CA SER A 9 13.68 -8.34 23.92
C SER A 9 12.60 -9.36 23.54
N VAL A 10 11.71 -8.99 22.64
CA VAL A 10 10.78 -9.94 22.00
C VAL A 10 11.54 -10.63 20.86
N ILE A 11 12.11 -11.81 21.12
CA ILE A 11 12.65 -12.70 20.09
C ILE A 11 11.48 -13.41 19.45
N LEU A 12 11.09 -12.99 18.24
CA LEU A 12 10.11 -13.68 17.40
C LEU A 12 10.83 -14.81 16.66
N LEU A 13 10.71 -16.04 17.15
CA LEU A 13 11.12 -17.25 16.42
C LEU A 13 10.16 -17.45 15.23
N VAL A 14 10.62 -17.16 14.02
CA VAL A 14 9.88 -17.41 12.78
C VAL A 14 10.43 -18.66 12.11
N SER A 15 9.70 -19.76 12.22
CA SER A 15 9.94 -20.94 11.39
C SER A 15 9.38 -20.70 9.99
N THR A 16 10.20 -20.87 8.96
CA THR A 16 9.80 -20.59 7.57
C THR A 16 9.93 -21.83 6.73
N ALA A 17 8.79 -22.30 6.25
CA ALA A 17 8.72 -23.12 5.04
C ALA A 17 8.41 -22.19 3.88
N ALA A 18 9.08 -22.35 2.73
CA ALA A 18 8.70 -21.68 1.50
C ALA A 18 7.27 -22.12 1.15
N GLN A 19 6.31 -21.24 1.24
CA GLN A 19 4.91 -21.54 0.94
C GLN A 19 4.51 -20.71 -0.29
N ALA A 20 3.88 -21.37 -1.27
CA ALA A 20 3.17 -20.71 -2.33
C ALA A 20 2.14 -19.73 -1.74
N ALA A 21 1.78 -18.68 -2.46
CA ALA A 21 0.77 -17.71 -2.03
C ALA A 21 -0.52 -18.45 -1.63
N GLN A 22 -0.92 -18.28 -0.36
CA GLN A 22 -2.07 -19.01 0.22
C GLN A 22 -3.36 -18.18 0.18
N THR A 23 -3.30 -16.99 -0.43
CA THR A 23 -4.42 -16.05 -0.45
C THR A 23 -4.82 -15.68 -1.88
N GLY A 24 -6.11 -15.46 -2.08
CA GLY A 24 -6.66 -14.85 -3.28
C GLY A 24 -6.50 -13.33 -3.29
N ALA A 25 -6.94 -12.66 -4.36
CA ALA A 25 -6.92 -11.19 -4.49
C ALA A 25 -5.55 -10.56 -4.18
N GLN A 26 -4.47 -11.14 -4.69
CA GLN A 26 -3.07 -10.74 -4.43
C GLN A 26 -2.80 -9.28 -4.80
N PHE A 27 -3.56 -8.70 -5.72
CA PHE A 27 -3.44 -7.30 -6.15
C PHE A 27 -3.62 -6.30 -4.99
N LEU A 28 -4.32 -6.68 -3.91
CA LEU A 28 -4.47 -5.86 -2.71
C LEU A 28 -3.17 -5.64 -1.93
N LYS A 29 -2.11 -6.37 -2.26
CA LYS A 29 -0.76 -6.21 -1.68
C LYS A 29 0.10 -5.22 -2.47
N ILE A 30 -0.33 -4.85 -3.69
CA ILE A 30 0.41 -3.96 -4.57
C ILE A 30 0.23 -2.51 -4.09
N ASP A 31 1.32 -1.77 -4.04
CA ASP A 31 1.28 -0.34 -3.70
C ASP A 31 0.43 0.46 -4.69
N THR A 32 -0.26 1.47 -4.18
CA THR A 32 -1.12 2.37 -4.97
C THR A 32 -0.60 3.81 -5.01
N ASP A 33 0.52 4.11 -4.37
CA ASP A 33 1.07 5.48 -4.25
C ASP A 33 2.57 5.48 -4.55
N ALA A 34 3.00 6.25 -5.55
CA ALA A 34 4.41 6.38 -5.92
C ALA A 34 5.25 6.95 -4.76
N ARG A 35 4.71 7.89 -3.96
CA ARG A 35 5.38 8.42 -2.78
C ARG A 35 5.76 7.30 -1.81
N LEU A 36 4.82 6.44 -1.46
CA LEU A 36 5.03 5.36 -0.49
C LEU A 36 5.81 4.19 -1.10
N SER A 37 5.60 3.91 -2.38
CA SER A 37 6.39 2.92 -3.12
C SER A 37 7.89 3.29 -3.14
N GLY A 38 8.24 4.57 -3.35
CA GLY A 38 9.61 5.06 -3.25
C GLY A 38 10.22 4.95 -1.85
N MET A 39 9.38 4.71 -0.82
CA MET A 39 9.77 4.48 0.58
C MET A 39 9.61 3.00 0.98
N ALA A 40 9.68 2.07 0.00
CA ALA A 40 9.48 0.63 0.21
C ALA A 40 8.19 0.28 0.98
N SER A 41 7.09 0.97 0.68
CA SER A 41 5.75 0.79 1.30
C SER A 41 5.67 1.15 2.79
N ALA A 42 6.62 1.91 3.35
CA ALA A 42 6.61 2.35 4.75
C ALA A 42 5.51 3.42 4.98
N GLY A 43 4.24 2.99 4.91
CA GLY A 43 3.04 3.84 4.86
C GLY A 43 2.14 3.79 6.10
N VAL A 44 2.34 2.87 7.05
CA VAL A 44 1.40 2.66 8.17
C VAL A 44 1.25 3.91 9.04
N ALA A 45 2.35 4.59 9.34
CA ALA A 45 2.34 5.86 10.07
C ALA A 45 2.43 7.09 9.15
N SER A 46 2.99 6.96 7.93
CA SER A 46 3.32 8.09 7.04
C SER A 46 2.25 8.40 5.97
N ALA A 47 1.34 7.46 5.67
CA ALA A 47 0.28 7.68 4.67
C ALA A 47 -0.67 8.80 5.09
N LEU A 48 -1.01 9.71 4.16
CA LEU A 48 -1.88 10.86 4.35
C LEU A 48 -2.77 11.05 3.12
N GLY A 49 -3.91 11.74 3.33
CA GLY A 49 -4.83 12.06 2.26
C GLY A 49 -5.55 10.85 1.70
N VAL A 50 -6.09 10.94 0.49
CA VAL A 50 -6.92 9.89 -0.12
C VAL A 50 -6.16 8.57 -0.32
N ASN A 51 -4.85 8.61 -0.54
CA ASN A 51 -4.02 7.41 -0.69
C ASN A 51 -3.92 6.57 0.60
N ALA A 52 -4.20 7.18 1.77
CA ALA A 52 -4.24 6.45 3.05
C ALA A 52 -5.28 5.32 3.08
N LEU A 53 -6.30 5.34 2.19
CA LEU A 53 -7.26 4.24 2.01
C LEU A 53 -6.61 2.86 1.89
N ASN A 54 -5.44 2.78 1.23
CA ASN A 54 -4.79 1.51 0.91
C ASN A 54 -3.66 1.13 1.88
N TYR A 55 -3.33 2.01 2.86
CA TYR A 55 -2.24 1.78 3.83
C TYR A 55 -2.73 1.79 5.27
N ASN A 56 -3.31 2.91 5.70
CA ASN A 56 -3.92 3.07 7.02
C ASN A 56 -4.97 4.19 6.94
N SER A 57 -6.23 3.81 6.93
CA SER A 57 -7.37 4.73 6.75
C SER A 57 -7.44 5.83 7.81
N ALA A 58 -6.77 5.70 8.97
CA ALA A 58 -6.65 6.79 9.94
C ALA A 58 -5.92 8.02 9.35
N GLY A 59 -5.10 7.83 8.31
CA GLY A 59 -4.45 8.93 7.59
C GLY A 59 -5.40 9.86 6.84
N LEU A 60 -6.64 9.44 6.57
CA LEU A 60 -7.70 10.28 6.01
C LEU A 60 -8.07 11.43 6.94
N ALA A 61 -7.98 11.24 8.26
CA ALA A 61 -8.32 12.28 9.25
C ALA A 61 -7.44 13.54 9.14
N ALA A 62 -6.29 13.46 8.46
CA ALA A 62 -5.39 14.58 8.24
C ALA A 62 -5.81 15.47 7.04
N MET A 63 -6.87 15.14 6.33
CA MET A 63 -7.34 15.93 5.19
C MET A 63 -7.96 17.25 5.67
N THR A 64 -7.49 18.34 5.11
CA THR A 64 -7.99 19.71 5.41
C THR A 64 -8.77 20.33 4.26
N SER A 65 -8.67 19.75 3.07
CA SER A 65 -9.38 20.17 1.85
C SER A 65 -9.72 18.93 1.00
N PRO A 66 -10.64 19.04 0.03
CA PRO A 66 -10.88 17.98 -0.93
C PRO A 66 -9.60 17.63 -1.68
N GLU A 67 -9.41 16.32 -1.93
CA GLU A 67 -8.22 15.81 -2.62
C GLU A 67 -8.63 14.71 -3.61
N ALA A 68 -8.10 14.79 -4.82
CA ALA A 68 -8.16 13.71 -5.80
C ALA A 68 -6.77 13.14 -6.01
N ALA A 69 -6.68 11.83 -6.25
CA ALA A 69 -5.45 11.15 -6.62
C ALA A 69 -5.70 10.17 -7.76
N PHE A 70 -4.72 10.09 -8.65
CA PHE A 70 -4.62 9.08 -9.69
C PHE A 70 -3.22 8.49 -9.64
N SER A 71 -3.12 7.17 -9.69
CA SER A 71 -1.84 6.47 -9.77
C SER A 71 -1.88 5.42 -10.86
N HIS A 72 -0.81 5.34 -11.64
CA HIS A 72 -0.60 4.35 -12.68
C HIS A 72 0.73 3.65 -12.47
N SER A 73 0.73 2.33 -12.58
CA SER A 73 1.95 1.53 -12.57
C SER A 73 1.97 0.58 -13.76
N GLN A 74 3.08 0.58 -14.46
CA GLN A 74 3.41 -0.56 -15.30
C GLN A 74 3.86 -1.70 -14.38
N TRP A 75 3.00 -2.69 -14.24
CA TRP A 75 3.23 -3.85 -13.39
C TRP A 75 3.90 -4.96 -14.20
N LEU A 76 4.20 -6.07 -13.55
CA LEU A 76 4.88 -7.20 -14.17
C LEU A 76 4.06 -7.84 -15.29
N MET A 77 4.74 -8.46 -16.27
CA MET A 77 4.14 -9.22 -17.39
C MET A 77 3.09 -8.42 -18.17
N ASP A 78 3.42 -7.18 -18.56
CA ASP A 78 2.57 -6.28 -19.34
C ASP A 78 1.20 -6.00 -18.70
N SER A 79 1.08 -6.17 -17.38
CA SER A 79 -0.10 -5.77 -16.63
C SER A 79 0.01 -4.33 -16.16
N THR A 80 -1.13 -3.71 -15.87
CA THR A 80 -1.21 -2.37 -15.31
C THR A 80 -1.94 -2.39 -13.98
N HIS A 81 -1.45 -1.59 -13.03
CA HIS A 81 -2.08 -1.43 -11.74
C HIS A 81 -2.40 0.06 -11.52
N ASP A 82 -3.70 0.36 -11.45
CA ASP A 82 -4.22 1.71 -11.40
C ASP A 82 -4.97 1.96 -10.10
N PHE A 83 -4.89 3.18 -9.60
CA PHE A 83 -5.70 3.68 -8.50
C PHE A 83 -6.26 5.05 -8.85
N ILE A 84 -7.55 5.24 -8.59
CA ILE A 84 -8.21 6.55 -8.60
C ILE A 84 -8.95 6.71 -7.28
N GLY A 85 -8.82 7.88 -6.67
CA GLY A 85 -9.51 8.17 -5.42
C GLY A 85 -9.86 9.64 -5.29
N PHE A 86 -10.94 9.87 -4.56
CA PHE A 86 -11.39 11.19 -4.15
C PHE A 86 -11.76 11.17 -2.67
N GLY A 87 -11.36 12.20 -1.94
CA GLY A 87 -11.70 12.34 -0.54
C GLY A 87 -11.94 13.79 -0.18
N MET A 88 -12.72 14.01 0.87
CA MET A 88 -13.05 15.35 1.35
C MET A 88 -13.28 15.36 2.86
N PRO A 89 -12.92 16.46 3.53
CA PRO A 89 -13.33 16.67 4.93
C PRO A 89 -14.83 16.95 5.00
N VAL A 90 -15.51 16.30 5.95
CA VAL A 90 -16.94 16.49 6.23
C VAL A 90 -17.10 16.71 7.73
N LYS A 91 -17.29 17.94 8.16
CA LYS A 91 -17.33 18.34 9.58
C LYS A 91 -16.04 17.95 10.32
N LYS A 92 -16.14 16.99 11.26
CA LYS A 92 -15.01 16.54 12.10
C LYS A 92 -14.34 15.26 11.58
N MET A 93 -14.79 14.74 10.45
CA MET A 93 -14.27 13.53 9.83
C MET A 93 -13.92 13.78 8.38
N SER A 94 -13.19 12.88 7.76
CA SER A 94 -12.95 12.86 6.32
C SER A 94 -13.52 11.58 5.73
N LEU A 95 -14.09 11.67 4.55
CA LEU A 95 -14.60 10.56 3.78
C LEU A 95 -13.76 10.42 2.50
N ALA A 96 -13.56 9.20 2.04
CA ALA A 96 -12.87 8.96 0.78
C ALA A 96 -13.47 7.74 0.07
N LEU A 97 -13.52 7.83 -1.26
CA LEU A 97 -13.85 6.74 -2.17
C LEU A 97 -12.64 6.47 -3.06
N GLY A 98 -12.31 5.20 -3.27
CA GLY A 98 -11.21 4.81 -4.15
C GLY A 98 -11.53 3.55 -4.93
N VAL A 99 -10.93 3.44 -6.11
CA VAL A 99 -10.98 2.25 -6.95
C VAL A 99 -9.54 1.86 -7.28
N THR A 100 -9.19 0.62 -6.96
CA THR A 100 -7.92 0.00 -7.33
C THR A 100 -8.19 -1.08 -8.36
N ARG A 101 -7.41 -1.14 -9.43
CA ARG A 101 -7.58 -2.12 -10.49
C ARG A 101 -6.24 -2.65 -10.99
N LEU A 102 -6.10 -3.96 -11.05
CA LEU A 102 -5.05 -4.67 -11.77
C LEU A 102 -5.66 -5.23 -13.05
N SER A 103 -5.10 -4.88 -14.19
CA SER A 103 -5.55 -5.35 -15.50
C SER A 103 -4.40 -6.05 -16.22
N ASN A 104 -4.65 -7.25 -16.70
CA ASN A 104 -3.69 -7.95 -17.55
C ASN A 104 -4.03 -7.67 -19.03
N SER A 105 -3.00 -7.54 -19.86
CA SER A 105 -3.17 -7.48 -21.31
C SER A 105 -3.88 -8.74 -21.82
N LYS A 106 -4.48 -8.65 -23.00
CA LYS A 106 -5.09 -9.82 -23.63
C LYS A 106 -4.06 -10.93 -23.76
N MET A 107 -4.34 -12.07 -23.13
CA MET A 107 -3.56 -13.30 -23.28
C MET A 107 -4.11 -14.10 -24.45
N GLU A 108 -3.22 -14.55 -25.35
CA GLU A 108 -3.59 -15.36 -26.48
C GLU A 108 -4.03 -16.75 -26.02
N GLY A 109 -5.25 -17.11 -26.33
CA GLY A 109 -5.76 -18.46 -26.10
C GLY A 109 -5.22 -19.41 -27.19
N ARG A 110 -4.73 -20.58 -26.81
CA ARG A 110 -4.28 -21.63 -27.72
C ARG A 110 -5.03 -22.92 -27.45
N ALA A 111 -5.47 -23.57 -28.50
CA ALA A 111 -6.03 -24.90 -28.43
C ALA A 111 -4.90 -25.94 -28.25
N GLU A 112 -5.28 -27.20 -28.02
CA GLU A 112 -4.35 -28.31 -27.81
C GLU A 112 -3.43 -28.55 -29.01
N ASP A 113 -3.93 -28.28 -30.24
CA ASP A 113 -3.19 -28.32 -31.50
C ASP A 113 -2.32 -27.06 -31.76
N ARG A 114 -2.20 -26.15 -30.74
CA ARG A 114 -1.48 -24.88 -30.80
C ARG A 114 -2.07 -23.81 -31.71
N THR A 115 -3.21 -24.05 -32.32
CA THR A 115 -3.93 -23.01 -33.06
C THR A 115 -4.46 -21.94 -32.10
N THR A 116 -4.50 -20.69 -32.55
CA THR A 116 -5.08 -19.60 -31.76
C THR A 116 -6.59 -19.71 -31.75
N ASN A 117 -7.18 -19.81 -30.55
CA ASN A 117 -8.65 -19.91 -30.39
C ASN A 117 -9.23 -18.64 -29.72
N GLY A 118 -8.67 -17.49 -30.01
CA GLY A 118 -9.07 -16.21 -29.41
C GLY A 118 -8.15 -15.80 -28.28
N GLY A 119 -8.62 -14.88 -27.46
CA GLY A 119 -7.86 -14.37 -26.31
C GLY A 119 -8.78 -14.23 -25.11
N TYR A 120 -8.20 -14.28 -23.92
CA TYR A 120 -8.91 -14.01 -22.68
C TYR A 120 -8.26 -12.85 -21.93
N SER A 121 -9.05 -12.16 -21.11
CA SER A 121 -8.60 -11.09 -20.25
C SER A 121 -8.82 -11.47 -18.80
N ALA A 122 -7.96 -10.96 -17.92
CA ALA A 122 -8.14 -11.06 -16.50
C ALA A 122 -8.05 -9.65 -15.89
N TYR A 123 -8.86 -9.38 -14.88
CA TYR A 123 -8.73 -8.19 -14.07
C TYR A 123 -9.15 -8.46 -12.63
N ASP A 124 -8.53 -7.72 -11.72
CA ASP A 124 -8.90 -7.64 -10.33
C ASP A 124 -9.22 -6.19 -9.98
N GLN A 125 -10.28 -5.97 -9.22
CA GLN A 125 -10.73 -4.63 -8.86
C GLN A 125 -11.22 -4.58 -7.42
N ALA A 126 -10.92 -3.48 -6.72
CA ALA A 126 -11.50 -3.18 -5.40
C ALA A 126 -12.06 -1.77 -5.39
N VAL A 127 -13.30 -1.63 -4.95
CA VAL A 127 -13.94 -0.35 -4.63
C VAL A 127 -13.93 -0.19 -3.12
N SER A 128 -13.33 0.89 -2.63
CA SER A 128 -13.12 1.16 -1.20
C SER A 128 -13.82 2.43 -0.80
N LEU A 129 -14.64 2.38 0.25
CA LEU A 129 -15.22 3.55 0.91
C LEU A 129 -14.64 3.63 2.33
N GLY A 130 -13.96 4.72 2.65
CA GLY A 130 -13.28 4.89 3.92
C GLY A 130 -13.61 6.19 4.63
N PHE A 131 -13.34 6.19 5.93
CA PHE A 131 -13.43 7.37 6.78
C PHE A 131 -12.19 7.51 7.67
N GLY A 132 -11.92 8.75 8.06
CA GLY A 132 -10.93 9.09 9.09
C GLY A 132 -11.53 10.06 10.09
N PHE A 133 -11.35 9.80 11.38
CA PHE A 133 -11.84 10.64 12.47
C PHE A 133 -10.79 10.69 13.58
N ARG A 134 -10.29 11.89 13.89
CA ARG A 134 -9.21 12.06 14.88
C ARG A 134 -8.02 11.13 14.59
N ASN A 135 -7.86 10.13 15.42
CA ASN A 135 -6.73 9.19 15.39
C ASN A 135 -7.09 7.82 14.83
N VAL A 136 -8.34 7.61 14.42
CA VAL A 136 -8.83 6.32 13.91
C VAL A 136 -9.41 6.46 12.52
N GLY A 137 -9.47 5.37 11.80
CA GLY A 137 -10.11 5.29 10.50
C GLY A 137 -10.47 3.87 10.15
N GLY A 138 -11.33 3.74 9.17
CA GLY A 138 -11.72 2.45 8.63
C GLY A 138 -12.13 2.57 7.18
N ALA A 139 -12.20 1.43 6.50
CA ALA A 139 -12.72 1.34 5.14
C ALA A 139 -13.47 0.02 4.95
N VAL A 140 -14.49 0.04 4.09
CA VAL A 140 -15.13 -1.15 3.55
C VAL A 140 -14.72 -1.30 2.09
N LYS A 141 -14.47 -2.53 1.66
CA LYS A 141 -14.03 -2.85 0.31
C LYS A 141 -14.96 -3.87 -0.32
N TYR A 142 -15.38 -3.60 -1.54
CA TYR A 142 -15.97 -4.58 -2.44
C TYR A 142 -14.90 -5.00 -3.45
N ILE A 143 -14.61 -6.29 -3.51
CA ILE A 143 -13.54 -6.88 -4.29
C ILE A 143 -14.18 -7.76 -5.35
N GLN A 144 -13.77 -7.58 -6.60
CA GLN A 144 -14.19 -8.39 -7.75
C GLN A 144 -12.96 -8.81 -8.54
N SER A 145 -12.93 -10.08 -8.90
CA SER A 145 -11.93 -10.65 -9.77
C SER A 145 -12.62 -11.34 -10.95
N SER A 146 -12.03 -11.28 -12.12
CA SER A 146 -12.55 -11.91 -13.33
C SER A 146 -11.42 -12.52 -14.12
N ILE A 147 -11.54 -13.80 -14.46
CA ILE A 147 -10.57 -14.55 -15.26
C ILE A 147 -11.37 -15.30 -16.34
N ALA A 148 -11.10 -15.01 -17.62
CA ALA A 148 -11.77 -15.65 -18.74
C ALA A 148 -13.30 -15.66 -18.63
N GLY A 149 -13.90 -14.56 -18.10
CA GLY A 149 -15.35 -14.42 -17.93
C GLY A 149 -15.91 -15.00 -16.63
N VAL A 150 -15.15 -15.84 -15.90
CA VAL A 150 -15.56 -16.32 -14.57
C VAL A 150 -15.29 -15.22 -13.54
N LYS A 151 -16.33 -14.84 -12.79
CA LYS A 151 -16.28 -13.77 -11.78
C LYS A 151 -16.28 -14.35 -10.37
N ALA A 152 -15.49 -13.74 -9.50
CA ALA A 152 -15.48 -14.01 -8.08
C ALA A 152 -15.56 -12.67 -7.31
N GLN A 153 -16.18 -12.70 -6.14
CA GLN A 153 -16.45 -11.50 -5.34
C GLN A 153 -16.14 -11.75 -3.86
N ALA A 154 -15.74 -10.69 -3.17
CA ALA A 154 -15.53 -10.71 -1.73
C ALA A 154 -15.77 -9.32 -1.12
N PHE A 155 -16.00 -9.28 0.19
CA PHE A 155 -16.05 -8.05 0.99
C PHE A 155 -14.95 -8.08 2.05
N ALA A 156 -14.40 -6.92 2.33
CA ALA A 156 -13.39 -6.75 3.36
C ALA A 156 -13.57 -5.44 4.12
N VAL A 157 -13.00 -5.38 5.32
CA VAL A 157 -12.93 -4.20 6.17
C VAL A 157 -11.48 -3.96 6.55
N ASP A 158 -11.09 -2.68 6.52
CA ASP A 158 -9.83 -2.20 7.07
C ASP A 158 -10.11 -1.34 8.30
N LEU A 159 -9.27 -1.46 9.31
CA LEU A 159 -9.29 -0.64 10.51
C LEU A 159 -7.89 -0.11 10.78
N GLY A 160 -7.79 1.13 11.21
CA GLY A 160 -6.51 1.75 11.48
C GLY A 160 -6.57 2.79 12.58
N ALA A 161 -5.42 3.00 13.22
CA ALA A 161 -5.22 4.09 14.16
C ALA A 161 -3.85 4.72 13.94
N LYS A 162 -3.76 6.05 14.20
CA LYS A 162 -2.53 6.83 14.15
C LYS A 162 -2.48 7.79 15.31
N GLN A 163 -1.33 7.87 15.97
CA GLN A 163 -1.10 8.78 17.07
C GLN A 163 0.16 9.61 16.80
N LYS A 164 -0.02 10.92 16.65
CA LYS A 164 1.08 11.88 16.64
C LYS A 164 1.37 12.31 18.08
N PHE A 165 2.61 12.20 18.51
CA PHE A 165 3.02 12.65 19.83
C PHE A 165 3.35 14.13 19.82
N SER A 166 2.78 14.90 20.75
CA SER A 166 2.99 16.37 20.81
C SER A 166 4.37 16.78 21.32
N ARG A 167 5.01 15.94 22.13
CA ARG A 167 6.33 16.22 22.72
C ARG A 167 7.51 15.61 21.96
N LEU A 168 7.24 14.71 21.04
CA LEU A 168 8.24 14.01 20.23
C LEU A 168 7.87 14.14 18.76
N PRO A 169 8.83 14.31 17.85
CA PRO A 169 8.57 14.40 16.41
C PRO A 169 8.29 13.01 15.82
N VAL A 170 7.38 12.26 16.46
CA VAL A 170 7.08 10.85 16.15
C VAL A 170 5.58 10.69 15.92
N THR A 171 5.24 9.92 14.90
CA THR A 171 3.89 9.39 14.67
C THR A 171 3.95 7.87 14.72
N PHE A 172 3.07 7.27 15.49
CA PHE A 172 2.85 5.82 15.54
C PHE A 172 1.60 5.47 14.76
N GLY A 173 1.60 4.34 14.05
CA GLY A 173 0.45 3.81 13.33
C GLY A 173 0.30 2.31 13.54
N VAL A 174 -0.95 1.86 13.61
CA VAL A 174 -1.31 0.44 13.58
C VAL A 174 -2.52 0.25 12.68
N GLY A 175 -2.65 -0.95 12.11
CA GLY A 175 -3.80 -1.26 11.29
C GLY A 175 -3.99 -2.76 11.05
N VAL A 176 -5.22 -3.09 10.69
CA VAL A 176 -5.61 -4.41 10.17
C VAL A 176 -6.25 -4.16 8.81
N GLN A 177 -5.81 -4.87 7.80
CA GLN A 177 -6.31 -4.70 6.43
C GLN A 177 -6.82 -6.03 5.87
N ASN A 178 -7.83 -5.91 4.99
CA ASN A 178 -8.43 -7.02 4.26
C ASN A 178 -9.04 -8.11 5.18
N LEU A 179 -9.60 -7.71 6.32
CA LEU A 179 -10.39 -8.59 7.17
C LEU A 179 -11.75 -8.81 6.50
N GLY A 180 -12.02 -10.00 5.99
CA GLY A 180 -13.26 -10.21 5.24
C GLY A 180 -13.52 -11.63 4.81
N THR A 181 -14.50 -11.77 3.92
CA THR A 181 -14.88 -13.05 3.32
C THR A 181 -13.83 -13.48 2.31
N GLY A 182 -13.50 -14.79 2.25
CA GLY A 182 -12.66 -15.28 1.18
C GLY A 182 -13.30 -15.07 -0.20
N ILE A 183 -12.47 -14.94 -1.23
CA ILE A 183 -12.91 -14.88 -2.63
C ILE A 183 -13.18 -16.29 -3.14
N LYS A 184 -14.30 -16.51 -3.83
CA LYS A 184 -14.69 -17.84 -4.28
C LYS A 184 -14.79 -17.90 -5.79
N TYR A 185 -13.91 -18.70 -6.40
CA TYR A 185 -14.01 -19.13 -7.79
C TYR A 185 -14.62 -20.52 -7.85
N LEU A 186 -15.66 -20.69 -8.64
CA LEU A 186 -16.35 -21.98 -8.80
C LEU A 186 -16.67 -22.65 -7.44
N SER A 187 -15.88 -23.64 -7.02
CA SER A 187 -16.07 -24.41 -5.79
C SER A 187 -15.11 -24.02 -4.65
N GLN A 188 -13.89 -23.58 -4.99
CA GLN A 188 -12.86 -23.26 -4.00
C GLN A 188 -12.96 -21.82 -3.51
N ARG A 189 -12.73 -21.63 -2.21
CA ARG A 189 -12.65 -20.31 -1.56
C ARG A 189 -11.24 -20.09 -1.04
N ASP A 190 -10.62 -18.99 -1.47
CA ASP A 190 -9.32 -18.55 -1.02
C ASP A 190 -9.47 -17.37 -0.05
N ASN A 191 -8.70 -17.37 1.03
CA ASN A 191 -8.71 -16.27 1.98
C ASN A 191 -8.19 -14.98 1.34
N LEU A 192 -8.69 -13.83 1.79
CA LEU A 192 -8.11 -12.54 1.42
C LEU A 192 -6.74 -12.34 2.12
N PRO A 193 -5.87 -11.47 1.58
CA PRO A 193 -4.55 -11.21 2.16
C PRO A 193 -4.65 -10.36 3.44
N LEU A 194 -5.21 -10.96 4.49
CA LEU A 194 -5.32 -10.33 5.81
C LEU A 194 -3.95 -9.95 6.32
N SER A 195 -3.77 -8.68 6.69
CA SER A 195 -2.53 -8.20 7.27
C SER A 195 -2.74 -7.40 8.55
N VAL A 196 -1.79 -7.54 9.47
CA VAL A 196 -1.66 -6.73 10.69
C VAL A 196 -0.39 -5.91 10.56
N ASN A 197 -0.51 -4.60 10.73
CA ASN A 197 0.54 -3.64 10.43
C ASN A 197 0.82 -2.75 11.64
N ALA A 198 2.10 -2.43 11.87
CA ALA A 198 2.52 -1.41 12.82
C ALA A 198 3.69 -0.61 12.24
N GLY A 199 3.78 0.67 12.56
CA GLY A 199 4.85 1.50 12.05
C GLY A 199 5.04 2.80 12.82
N PHE A 200 6.21 3.39 12.61
CA PHE A 200 6.61 4.68 13.17
C PHE A 200 7.12 5.58 12.06
N THR A 201 6.84 6.87 12.20
CA THR A 201 7.47 7.91 11.38
C THR A 201 8.10 8.94 12.30
N PHE A 202 9.37 9.21 12.09
CA PHE A 202 10.19 10.16 12.84
C PHE A 202 10.50 11.34 11.94
N MET A 203 10.24 12.56 12.39
CA MET A 203 10.76 13.78 11.74
C MET A 203 12.15 14.06 12.28
N VAL A 204 13.18 13.73 11.52
CA VAL A 204 14.60 13.82 11.93
C VAL A 204 15.08 15.25 11.85
N LEU A 205 14.74 15.94 10.76
CA LEU A 205 15.03 17.35 10.50
C LEU A 205 13.82 17.99 9.80
N PRO A 206 13.72 19.33 9.74
CA PRO A 206 12.70 19.98 8.92
C PRO A 206 12.75 19.46 7.47
N GLY A 207 11.63 18.92 7.01
CA GLY A 207 11.50 18.31 5.69
C GLY A 207 12.01 16.87 5.57
N MET A 208 12.70 16.31 6.57
CA MET A 208 13.24 14.95 6.54
C MET A 208 12.51 14.02 7.50
N GLY A 209 11.87 13.01 6.93
CA GLY A 209 11.17 11.94 7.66
C GLY A 209 11.82 10.58 7.46
N LEU A 210 11.84 9.76 8.52
CA LEU A 210 12.20 8.35 8.50
C LEU A 210 10.99 7.54 8.94
N SER A 211 10.61 6.54 8.17
CA SER A 211 9.49 5.63 8.46
C SER A 211 9.98 4.20 8.58
N LEU A 212 9.48 3.48 9.58
CA LEU A 212 9.80 2.08 9.84
C LEU A 212 8.47 1.34 10.04
N ASP A 213 8.22 0.32 9.24
CA ASP A 213 6.98 -0.46 9.29
C ASP A 213 7.28 -1.96 9.41
N VAL A 214 6.39 -2.66 10.08
CA VAL A 214 6.28 -4.12 10.06
C VAL A 214 4.87 -4.51 9.66
N LYS A 215 4.76 -5.41 8.68
CA LYS A 215 3.50 -5.96 8.17
C LYS A 215 3.54 -7.48 8.27
N ARG A 216 2.59 -8.07 8.99
CA ARG A 216 2.38 -9.51 9.04
C ARG A 216 1.23 -9.91 8.13
N LEU A 217 1.51 -10.66 7.08
CA LEU A 217 0.54 -11.35 6.24
C LEU A 217 0.13 -12.63 6.93
N VAL A 218 -1.08 -12.68 7.47
CA VAL A 218 -1.51 -13.71 8.43
C VAL A 218 -1.58 -15.08 7.77
N TYR A 219 -2.32 -15.19 6.65
CA TYR A 219 -2.52 -16.47 5.95
C TYR A 219 -1.30 -16.89 5.13
N ASP A 220 -0.57 -15.94 4.55
CA ASP A 220 0.69 -16.23 3.85
C ASP A 220 1.85 -16.51 4.82
N LYS A 221 1.64 -16.34 6.14
CA LYS A 221 2.64 -16.53 7.20
C LYS A 221 3.94 -15.75 6.98
N GLN A 222 3.87 -14.65 6.27
CA GLN A 222 5.01 -13.83 5.85
C GLN A 222 5.06 -12.53 6.66
N THR A 223 6.25 -12.09 7.04
CA THR A 223 6.49 -10.79 7.68
C THR A 223 7.33 -9.93 6.75
N VAL A 224 6.90 -8.70 6.53
CA VAL A 224 7.58 -7.70 5.72
C VAL A 224 8.04 -6.58 6.64
N PHE A 225 9.31 -6.21 6.56
CA PHE A 225 9.87 -5.03 7.19
C PHE A 225 10.16 -3.99 6.12
N SER A 226 9.80 -2.75 6.39
CA SER A 226 10.04 -1.64 5.49
C SER A 226 10.69 -0.48 6.24
N ALA A 227 11.74 0.08 5.65
CA ALA A 227 12.37 1.31 6.10
C ALA A 227 12.38 2.30 4.94
N GLY A 228 11.87 3.50 5.16
CA GLY A 228 11.78 4.53 4.13
C GLY A 228 12.17 5.89 4.66
N THR A 229 12.81 6.69 3.84
CA THR A 229 13.13 8.08 4.13
C THR A 229 12.57 8.98 3.05
N GLU A 230 12.13 10.16 3.44
CA GLU A 230 11.69 11.22 2.55
C GLU A 230 12.36 12.52 2.97
N TYR A 231 12.93 13.23 2.02
CA TYR A 231 13.33 14.61 2.18
C TYR A 231 12.51 15.48 1.25
N ALA A 232 11.67 16.35 1.83
CA ALA A 232 10.79 17.26 1.10
C ALA A 232 11.15 18.71 1.44
N MET A 233 11.33 19.52 0.42
CA MET A 233 11.68 20.94 0.53
C MET A 233 10.65 21.78 -0.22
N LEU A 234 10.17 22.83 0.43
CA LEU A 234 9.30 23.85 -0.17
C LEU A 234 10.08 25.12 -0.38
N THR A 235 10.03 25.68 -1.57
CA THR A 235 10.57 27.00 -1.90
C THR A 235 9.50 28.07 -1.71
N GLY A 236 9.93 29.34 -1.57
CA GLY A 236 9.03 30.48 -1.27
C GLY A 236 7.89 30.73 -2.26
N ASN A 237 7.87 30.08 -3.43
CA ASN A 237 6.86 30.23 -4.49
C ASN A 237 5.86 29.05 -4.52
N ASN A 238 5.63 28.36 -3.41
CA ASN A 238 4.79 27.15 -3.35
C ASN A 238 5.24 26.02 -4.30
N LEU A 239 6.49 26.07 -4.74
CA LEU A 239 7.13 25.00 -5.48
C LEU A 239 7.87 24.12 -4.48
N GLY A 240 7.69 22.82 -4.55
CA GLY A 240 8.34 21.86 -3.68
C GLY A 240 8.94 20.71 -4.45
N PHE A 241 9.98 20.13 -3.89
CA PHE A 241 10.64 18.92 -4.38
C PHE A 241 10.74 17.90 -3.25
N ALA A 242 10.68 16.65 -3.61
CA ALA A 242 10.89 15.56 -2.66
C ALA A 242 11.77 14.48 -3.28
N LEU A 243 12.68 13.94 -2.47
CA LEU A 243 13.47 12.76 -2.79
C LEU A 243 13.17 11.69 -1.77
N ARG A 244 13.11 10.44 -2.21
CA ARG A 244 12.74 9.30 -1.38
C ARG A 244 13.63 8.11 -1.65
N GLY A 245 13.90 7.36 -0.60
CA GLY A 245 14.57 6.09 -0.65
C GLY A 245 13.96 5.15 0.35
N GLY A 246 13.93 3.88 0.03
CA GLY A 246 13.38 2.88 0.92
C GLY A 246 14.01 1.52 0.69
N TYR A 247 13.97 0.70 1.72
CA TYR A 247 14.45 -0.66 1.70
C TYR A 247 13.43 -1.60 2.35
N GLY A 248 13.00 -2.60 1.60
CA GLY A 248 12.05 -3.61 2.03
C GLY A 248 12.70 -4.97 2.21
N LEU A 249 12.40 -5.64 3.31
CA LEU A 249 12.82 -7.01 3.59
C LEU A 249 11.60 -7.89 3.72
N THR A 250 11.51 -8.93 2.92
CA THR A 250 10.44 -9.91 3.00
C THR A 250 11.00 -11.25 3.44
N GLY A 251 10.65 -11.66 4.68
CA GLY A 251 11.11 -12.91 5.27
C GLY A 251 12.58 -12.84 5.76
N LEU A 252 12.84 -13.39 6.95
CA LEU A 252 14.19 -13.50 7.52
C LEU A 252 14.81 -14.88 7.23
N THR A 253 14.43 -15.54 6.15
CA THR A 253 14.91 -16.89 5.82
C THR A 253 15.93 -16.90 4.71
N GLN A 254 16.87 -17.82 4.86
CA GLN A 254 18.11 -17.98 4.08
C GLN A 254 17.99 -18.07 2.55
N ASN A 255 16.78 -18.18 1.98
CA ASN A 255 16.57 -18.33 0.54
C ASN A 255 15.54 -17.34 -0.05
N ASN A 256 15.07 -16.33 0.69
CA ASN A 256 14.11 -15.36 0.19
C ASN A 256 14.78 -14.00 -0.04
N GLU A 257 15.38 -13.86 -1.20
CA GLU A 257 16.02 -12.64 -1.72
C GLU A 257 14.98 -11.56 -2.15
N LYS A 258 13.92 -11.37 -1.36
CA LYS A 258 12.99 -10.26 -1.61
C LYS A 258 13.38 -9.06 -0.75
N SER A 259 14.60 -8.61 -0.94
CA SER A 259 15.02 -7.30 -0.49
C SER A 259 15.06 -6.36 -1.68
N GLY A 260 14.40 -5.22 -1.57
CA GLY A 260 14.34 -4.26 -2.65
C GLY A 260 14.68 -2.85 -2.20
N LEU A 261 15.64 -2.22 -2.89
CA LEU A 261 15.91 -0.79 -2.75
C LEU A 261 14.94 -0.03 -3.66
N SER A 262 14.02 0.73 -3.10
CA SER A 262 13.10 1.60 -3.83
C SER A 262 13.60 3.04 -3.80
N VAL A 263 13.37 3.76 -4.88
CA VAL A 263 13.70 5.19 -4.99
C VAL A 263 12.51 5.95 -5.57
N GLY A 264 12.39 7.22 -5.22
CA GLY A 264 11.33 8.06 -5.74
C GLY A 264 11.69 9.54 -5.72
N ALA A 265 11.00 10.29 -6.53
CA ALA A 265 11.08 11.74 -6.57
C ALA A 265 9.67 12.33 -6.70
N GLY A 266 9.50 13.58 -6.27
CA GLY A 266 8.23 14.28 -6.37
C GLY A 266 8.40 15.76 -6.59
N VAL A 267 7.44 16.36 -7.28
CA VAL A 267 7.33 17.81 -7.49
C VAL A 267 5.96 18.26 -7.00
N MET A 268 5.92 19.36 -6.28
CA MET A 268 4.71 19.97 -5.75
C MET A 268 4.60 21.39 -6.26
N ALA A 269 3.46 21.74 -6.84
CA ALA A 269 3.18 23.11 -7.30
C ALA A 269 1.68 23.36 -7.31
N LEU A 270 1.24 24.56 -6.91
CA LEU A 270 -0.15 25.02 -7.03
C LEU A 270 -1.20 24.04 -6.46
N GLY A 271 -0.88 23.38 -5.36
CA GLY A 271 -1.75 22.36 -4.74
C GLY A 271 -1.80 21.02 -5.49
N ALA A 272 -1.03 20.84 -6.56
CA ALA A 272 -0.80 19.59 -7.25
C ALA A 272 0.53 18.97 -6.79
N GLN A 273 0.60 17.63 -6.78
CA GLN A 273 1.80 16.87 -6.49
C GLN A 273 1.91 15.75 -7.52
N LEU A 274 3.06 15.67 -8.17
CA LEU A 274 3.42 14.59 -9.08
C LEU A 274 4.57 13.81 -8.46
N ASP A 275 4.38 12.53 -8.25
CA ASP A 275 5.37 11.61 -7.69
C ASP A 275 5.70 10.52 -8.70
N TYR A 276 6.97 10.14 -8.74
CA TYR A 276 7.48 9.01 -9.51
C TYR A 276 8.29 8.10 -8.61
N ALA A 277 8.16 6.79 -8.80
CA ALA A 277 8.94 5.81 -8.06
C ALA A 277 9.34 4.62 -8.95
N VAL A 278 10.47 4.05 -8.61
CA VAL A 278 10.96 2.77 -9.14
C VAL A 278 11.19 1.84 -7.97
N SER A 279 10.58 0.67 -8.05
CA SER A 279 10.72 -0.40 -7.06
C SER A 279 11.14 -1.67 -7.78
N PRO A 280 12.29 -2.29 -7.43
CA PRO A 280 12.69 -3.55 -8.00
C PRO A 280 11.78 -4.67 -7.50
N GLU A 281 11.37 -5.56 -8.40
CA GLU A 281 10.72 -6.82 -8.08
C GLU A 281 11.67 -7.95 -8.42
N THR A 282 12.23 -8.58 -7.40
CA THR A 282 13.34 -9.54 -7.50
C THR A 282 13.04 -10.65 -8.50
N GLY A 283 13.91 -10.79 -9.51
CA GLY A 283 13.81 -11.82 -10.56
C GLY A 283 12.82 -11.51 -11.70
N LEU A 284 11.98 -10.46 -11.57
CA LEU A 284 10.93 -10.13 -12.55
C LEU A 284 11.06 -8.73 -13.17
N GLY A 285 12.10 -7.98 -12.78
CA GLY A 285 12.35 -6.63 -13.28
C GLY A 285 12.04 -5.52 -12.26
N SER A 286 11.73 -4.33 -12.74
CA SER A 286 11.38 -3.18 -11.91
C SER A 286 10.00 -2.64 -12.26
N VAL A 287 9.27 -2.22 -11.25
CA VAL A 287 7.98 -1.56 -11.38
C VAL A 287 8.17 -0.06 -11.33
N GLN A 288 7.62 0.63 -12.32
CA GLN A 288 7.56 2.08 -12.39
C GLN A 288 6.15 2.53 -12.02
N ARG A 289 6.06 3.58 -11.18
CA ARG A 289 4.78 4.13 -10.74
C ARG A 289 4.80 5.64 -10.80
N ILE A 290 3.71 6.20 -11.29
CA ILE A 290 3.44 7.63 -11.29
C ILE A 290 2.17 7.87 -10.47
N THR A 291 2.18 8.90 -9.63
CA THR A 291 0.99 9.33 -8.88
C THR A 291 0.82 10.84 -9.03
N LEU A 292 -0.36 11.25 -9.45
CA LEU A 292 -0.80 12.63 -9.47
C LEU A 292 -1.83 12.86 -8.35
N LYS A 293 -1.59 13.86 -7.52
CA LYS A 293 -2.53 14.31 -6.48
C LYS A 293 -2.87 15.78 -6.68
N LYS A 294 -4.10 16.16 -6.42
CA LYS A 294 -4.58 17.54 -6.45
C LYS A 294 -5.42 17.84 -5.23
N LYS A 295 -5.05 18.89 -4.49
CA LYS A 295 -5.86 19.50 -3.43
C LYS A 295 -6.62 20.69 -4.00
N PHE A 296 -7.87 20.84 -3.58
CA PHE A 296 -8.79 21.88 -4.02
C PHE A 296 -9.06 22.88 -2.92
#